data_8e32feaf93054643ddef2cb72da1b16d
#
_entry.id   8e32feaf93054643ddef2cb72da1b16d
#
_cell.length_a   1.000
_cell.length_b   1.000
_cell.length_c   1.000
_cell.angle_alpha   90.00
_cell.angle_beta   90.00
_cell.angle_gamma   90.00
#
_symmetry.space_group_name_H-M   'P 1'
#
loop_
_entity.id
_entity.type
_entity.pdbx_description
1 polymer ?
#
loop_
_entity_poly.entity_id
_entity_poly.type
_entity_poly.pdbx_seq_one_letter_code
_entity_poly.pdbx_strand_id
1 'polypeptide(L)'
;DLVVLDEVGKSMLLYRLVQELSPDLVYYGKSVHSQGFLQRLKTLFSELDQYGVTNQALMEAAENAKEGSSLQMKLSDLWKIRTRFEEAMLQHGEAAERLLDRLADPILQSERLAGVPIYVDDFYGFTPQQIRVLRQLMLRTEQLTIGITISQRAAEQAEWGQEEGEELFDVSRRTLHALYEEAKAYRVPVQKTFLAPRRQDGIAHTAR
;
A
#
# COMPACT_ATOMS: atom_id res chain seq x y z
N ASP A 1 10.04 -4.94 -22.22
CA ASP A 1 9.09 -3.85 -21.96
C ASP A 1 8.01 -4.34 -21.00
N LEU A 2 7.81 -3.62 -19.91
CA LEU A 2 6.77 -3.92 -18.96
C LEU A 2 5.43 -3.43 -19.52
N VAL A 3 4.52 -4.33 -19.79
CA VAL A 3 3.15 -3.95 -20.19
C VAL A 3 2.31 -3.83 -18.93
N VAL A 4 1.84 -2.63 -18.64
CA VAL A 4 0.93 -2.37 -17.52
C VAL A 4 -0.47 -2.21 -18.08
N LEU A 5 -1.40 -3.04 -17.64
CA LEU A 5 -2.81 -2.87 -17.98
C LEU A 5 -3.37 -1.62 -17.29
N ASP A 6 -4.03 -0.78 -18.07
CA ASP A 6 -4.76 0.36 -17.52
C ASP A 6 -6.01 -0.09 -16.74
N GLU A 7 -6.67 0.85 -16.08
CA GLU A 7 -7.83 0.58 -15.25
C GLU A 7 -9.02 -0.02 -16.04
N VAL A 8 -9.14 0.32 -17.32
CA VAL A 8 -10.18 -0.24 -18.19
C VAL A 8 -9.85 -1.69 -18.52
N GLY A 9 -8.63 -1.97 -18.92
CA GLY A 9 -8.16 -3.33 -19.23
C GLY A 9 -8.29 -4.27 -18.02
N LYS A 10 -7.89 -3.82 -16.81
CA LYS A 10 -8.09 -4.58 -15.57
C LYS A 10 -9.56 -4.88 -15.31
N SER A 11 -10.43 -3.88 -15.51
CA SER A 11 -11.87 -4.04 -15.29
C SER A 11 -12.50 -5.05 -16.26
N MET A 12 -12.12 -5.00 -17.52
CA MET A 12 -12.59 -5.94 -18.53
C MET A 12 -12.11 -7.36 -18.26
N LEU A 13 -10.86 -7.52 -17.89
CA LEU A 13 -10.28 -8.82 -17.54
C LEU A 13 -10.98 -9.41 -16.32
N LEU A 14 -11.12 -8.63 -15.25
CA LEU A 14 -11.79 -9.08 -14.03
C LEU A 14 -13.25 -9.42 -14.29
N TYR A 15 -13.97 -8.62 -15.10
CA TYR A 15 -15.35 -8.91 -15.49
C TYR A 15 -15.47 -10.29 -16.15
N ARG A 16 -14.63 -10.56 -17.14
CA ARG A 16 -14.65 -11.84 -17.85
C ARG A 16 -14.38 -13.00 -16.91
N LEU A 17 -13.35 -12.91 -16.08
CA LEU A 17 -12.98 -13.98 -15.14
C LEU A 17 -14.07 -14.25 -14.10
N VAL A 18 -14.70 -13.20 -13.58
CA VAL A 18 -15.80 -13.36 -12.61
C VAL A 18 -17.03 -14.03 -13.26
N GLN A 19 -17.33 -13.73 -14.53
CA GLN A 19 -18.39 -14.41 -15.25
C GLN A 19 -18.07 -15.89 -15.47
N GLU A 20 -16.82 -16.21 -15.85
CA GLU A 20 -16.35 -17.58 -16.03
C GLU A 20 -16.40 -18.40 -14.72
N LEU A 21 -16.03 -17.79 -13.60
CA LEU A 21 -16.02 -18.43 -12.28
C LEU A 21 -17.38 -18.45 -11.57
N SER A 22 -18.37 -17.69 -12.04
CA SER A 22 -19.67 -17.55 -11.37
C SER A 22 -20.33 -18.86 -10.94
N PRO A 23 -20.29 -19.94 -11.74
CA PRO A 23 -20.87 -21.24 -11.33
C PRO A 23 -20.15 -21.90 -10.15
N ASP A 24 -18.86 -21.62 -9.98
CA ASP A 24 -18.00 -22.22 -8.96
C ASP A 24 -17.91 -21.40 -7.66
N LEU A 25 -18.56 -20.21 -7.63
CA LEU A 25 -18.60 -19.34 -6.47
C LEU A 25 -19.80 -19.66 -5.58
N VAL A 26 -19.50 -20.03 -4.34
CA VAL A 26 -20.54 -20.44 -3.37
C VAL A 26 -21.25 -19.24 -2.76
N TYR A 27 -20.50 -18.21 -2.36
CA TYR A 27 -21.05 -17.03 -1.70
C TYR A 27 -21.42 -15.93 -2.69
N TYR A 28 -20.51 -15.61 -3.60
CA TYR A 28 -20.66 -14.48 -4.51
C TYR A 28 -21.32 -14.83 -5.85
N GLY A 29 -21.58 -16.09 -6.17
CA GLY A 29 -22.09 -16.51 -7.47
C GLY A 29 -23.35 -15.74 -7.93
N LYS A 30 -24.27 -15.43 -7.02
CA LYS A 30 -25.46 -14.62 -7.32
C LYS A 30 -25.19 -13.11 -7.40
N SER A 31 -24.12 -12.66 -6.73
CA SER A 31 -23.79 -11.23 -6.58
C SER A 31 -22.93 -10.69 -7.72
N VAL A 32 -22.32 -11.57 -8.52
CA VAL A 32 -21.41 -11.18 -9.61
C VAL A 32 -22.08 -10.28 -10.66
N HIS A 33 -23.39 -10.38 -10.81
CA HIS A 33 -24.17 -9.57 -11.74
C HIS A 33 -24.68 -8.27 -11.13
N SER A 34 -24.45 -8.04 -9.81
CA SER A 34 -24.94 -6.83 -9.14
C SER A 34 -24.10 -5.60 -9.50
N GLN A 35 -24.80 -4.46 -9.62
CA GLN A 35 -24.15 -3.19 -9.87
C GLN A 35 -23.12 -2.86 -8.77
N GLY A 36 -21.92 -2.46 -9.16
CA GLY A 36 -20.84 -2.10 -8.26
C GLY A 36 -20.09 -3.27 -7.62
N PHE A 37 -20.43 -4.53 -7.89
CA PHE A 37 -19.69 -5.68 -7.38
C PHE A 37 -18.23 -5.65 -7.85
N LEU A 38 -18.01 -5.48 -9.14
CA LEU A 38 -16.67 -5.40 -9.73
C LEU A 38 -15.85 -4.24 -9.18
N GLN A 39 -16.48 -3.09 -8.97
CA GLN A 39 -15.76 -1.94 -8.42
C GLN A 39 -15.30 -2.21 -6.99
N ARG A 40 -16.18 -2.78 -6.14
CA ARG A 40 -15.80 -3.17 -4.78
C ARG A 40 -14.70 -4.24 -4.76
N LEU A 41 -14.76 -5.19 -5.68
CA LEU A 41 -13.75 -6.25 -5.80
C LEU A 41 -12.39 -5.69 -6.23
N LYS A 42 -12.36 -4.76 -7.18
CA LYS A 42 -11.13 -4.04 -7.59
C LYS A 42 -10.52 -3.27 -6.42
N THR A 43 -11.34 -2.48 -5.71
CA THR A 43 -10.89 -1.74 -4.54
C THR A 43 -10.30 -2.67 -3.50
N LEU A 44 -10.99 -3.78 -3.18
CA LEU A 44 -10.50 -4.77 -2.23
C LEU A 44 -9.16 -5.39 -2.67
N PHE A 45 -9.01 -5.74 -3.94
CA PHE A 45 -7.75 -6.32 -4.43
C PHE A 45 -6.61 -5.32 -4.39
N SER A 46 -6.86 -4.06 -4.76
CA SER A 46 -5.86 -2.99 -4.62
C SER A 46 -5.45 -2.80 -3.14
N GLU A 47 -6.39 -2.82 -2.21
CA GLU A 47 -6.10 -2.74 -0.77
C GLU A 47 -5.28 -3.94 -0.30
N LEU A 48 -5.67 -5.16 -0.66
CA LEU A 48 -4.91 -6.37 -0.32
C LEU A 48 -3.47 -6.30 -0.85
N ASP A 49 -3.28 -5.82 -2.08
CA ASP A 49 -1.95 -5.64 -2.67
C ASP A 49 -1.15 -4.57 -1.93
N GLN A 50 -1.74 -3.42 -1.64
CA GLN A 50 -1.09 -2.33 -0.89
C GLN A 50 -0.61 -2.78 0.50
N TYR A 51 -1.41 -3.58 1.20
CA TYR A 51 -1.06 -4.12 2.51
C TYR A 51 -0.23 -5.40 2.46
N GLY A 52 0.15 -5.86 1.27
CA GLY A 52 0.99 -7.04 1.09
C GLY A 52 0.32 -8.35 1.47
N VAL A 53 -1.01 -8.40 1.45
CA VAL A 53 -1.77 -9.63 1.72
C VAL A 53 -1.68 -10.54 0.51
N THR A 54 -1.03 -11.69 0.67
CA THR A 54 -0.81 -12.67 -0.39
C THR A 54 -2.01 -13.58 -0.60
N ASN A 55 -2.07 -14.29 -1.74
CA ASN A 55 -3.06 -15.34 -1.96
C ASN A 55 -2.93 -16.48 -0.97
N GLN A 56 -1.71 -16.78 -0.53
CA GLN A 56 -1.45 -17.76 0.52
C GLN A 56 -2.13 -17.36 1.84
N ALA A 57 -2.00 -16.09 2.25
CA ALA A 57 -2.65 -15.58 3.45
C ALA A 57 -4.19 -15.63 3.37
N LEU A 58 -4.77 -15.35 2.19
CA LEU A 58 -6.22 -15.50 1.97
C LEU A 58 -6.67 -16.95 2.07
N MET A 59 -5.91 -17.89 1.51
CA MET A 59 -6.20 -19.31 1.58
C MET A 59 -6.15 -19.81 3.03
N GLU A 60 -5.08 -19.48 3.76
CA GLU A 60 -4.92 -19.84 5.16
C GLU A 60 -6.04 -19.26 6.04
N ALA A 61 -6.46 -18.02 5.77
CA ALA A 61 -7.58 -17.40 6.46
C ALA A 61 -8.91 -18.13 6.18
N ALA A 62 -9.12 -18.62 4.95
CA ALA A 62 -10.28 -19.41 4.59
C ALA A 62 -10.29 -20.79 5.29
N GLU A 63 -9.14 -21.45 5.37
CA GLU A 63 -8.96 -22.76 6.03
C GLU A 63 -9.15 -22.64 7.55
N ASN A 64 -8.67 -21.56 8.16
CA ASN A 64 -8.81 -21.31 9.60
C ASN A 64 -10.20 -20.80 10.01
N ALA A 65 -11.04 -20.39 9.06
CA ALA A 65 -12.40 -19.98 9.35
C ALA A 65 -13.28 -21.19 9.68
N LYS A 66 -14.30 -20.97 10.52
CA LYS A 66 -15.23 -22.03 10.90
C LYS A 66 -15.87 -22.67 9.66
N GLU A 67 -15.77 -23.97 9.55
CA GLU A 67 -16.31 -24.75 8.43
C GLU A 67 -17.79 -24.47 8.19
N GLY A 68 -18.20 -24.25 6.96
CA GLY A 68 -19.56 -23.90 6.55
C GLY A 68 -20.01 -22.50 6.93
N SER A 69 -19.14 -21.65 7.49
CA SER A 69 -19.48 -20.27 7.80
C SER A 69 -19.51 -19.39 6.54
N SER A 70 -20.32 -18.32 6.59
CA SER A 70 -20.31 -17.31 5.52
C SER A 70 -18.94 -16.66 5.33
N LEU A 71 -18.14 -16.57 6.39
CA LEU A 71 -16.78 -16.04 6.30
C LEU A 71 -15.88 -16.96 5.50
N GLN A 72 -15.89 -18.26 5.77
CA GLN A 72 -15.15 -19.25 5.02
C GLN A 72 -15.50 -19.22 3.53
N MET A 73 -16.80 -19.23 3.20
CA MET A 73 -17.27 -19.18 1.81
C MET A 73 -16.81 -17.89 1.10
N LYS A 74 -16.91 -16.74 1.78
CA LYS A 74 -16.43 -15.45 1.24
C LYS A 74 -14.95 -15.46 0.94
N LEU A 75 -14.13 -15.89 1.89
CA LEU A 75 -12.67 -15.93 1.74
C LEU A 75 -12.24 -16.92 0.66
N SER A 76 -12.88 -18.08 0.59
CA SER A 76 -12.62 -19.08 -0.46
C SER A 76 -12.95 -18.54 -1.85
N ASP A 77 -14.09 -17.86 -2.03
CA ASP A 77 -14.45 -17.26 -3.31
C ASP A 77 -13.50 -16.11 -3.69
N LEU A 78 -13.13 -15.25 -2.73
CA LEU A 78 -12.16 -14.17 -2.96
C LEU A 78 -10.80 -14.71 -3.37
N TRP A 79 -10.32 -15.76 -2.70
CA TRP A 79 -9.08 -16.43 -3.07
C TRP A 79 -9.13 -16.98 -4.50
N LYS A 80 -10.22 -17.69 -4.88
CA LYS A 80 -10.39 -18.22 -6.24
C LYS A 80 -10.33 -17.11 -7.29
N ILE A 81 -11.11 -16.04 -7.10
CA ILE A 81 -11.18 -14.93 -8.07
C ILE A 81 -9.81 -14.26 -8.17
N ARG A 82 -9.17 -13.97 -7.03
CA ARG A 82 -7.88 -13.28 -7.02
C ARG A 82 -6.79 -14.11 -7.66
N THR A 83 -6.71 -15.41 -7.36
CA THR A 83 -5.73 -16.32 -7.98
C THR A 83 -5.87 -16.32 -9.50
N ARG A 84 -7.10 -16.48 -10.01
CA ARG A 84 -7.33 -16.45 -11.46
C ARG A 84 -7.04 -15.09 -12.09
N PHE A 85 -7.35 -14.02 -11.38
CA PHE A 85 -7.04 -12.67 -11.84
C PHE A 85 -5.53 -12.43 -11.91
N GLU A 86 -4.77 -12.86 -10.89
CA GLU A 86 -3.32 -12.76 -10.89
C GLU A 86 -2.65 -13.57 -12.01
N GLU A 87 -3.11 -14.80 -12.23
CA GLU A 87 -2.63 -15.62 -13.33
C GLU A 87 -2.85 -14.93 -14.69
N ALA A 88 -4.04 -14.37 -14.89
CA ALA A 88 -4.36 -13.65 -16.13
C ALA A 88 -3.57 -12.35 -16.26
N MET A 89 -3.32 -11.63 -15.16
CA MET A 89 -2.47 -10.43 -15.17
C MET A 89 -1.04 -10.76 -15.55
N LEU A 90 -0.49 -11.89 -15.11
CA LEU A 90 0.84 -12.35 -15.51
C LEU A 90 0.93 -12.64 -17.02
N GLN A 91 -0.17 -13.07 -17.63
CA GLN A 91 -0.24 -13.34 -19.07
C GLN A 91 -0.40 -12.07 -19.93
N HIS A 92 -1.13 -11.08 -19.43
CA HIS A 92 -1.54 -9.89 -20.19
C HIS A 92 -0.86 -8.58 -19.76
N GLY A 93 -0.04 -8.61 -18.74
CA GLY A 93 0.62 -7.45 -18.13
C GLY A 93 0.42 -7.42 -16.62
N GLU A 94 1.07 -6.50 -15.95
CA GLU A 94 1.05 -6.41 -14.49
C GLU A 94 0.15 -5.28 -13.99
N ALA A 95 -0.39 -5.46 -12.80
CA ALA A 95 -1.06 -4.39 -12.07
C ALA A 95 -0.05 -3.33 -11.62
N ALA A 96 -0.42 -2.05 -11.73
CA ALA A 96 0.45 -0.94 -11.30
C ALA A 96 0.84 -1.05 -9.82
N GLU A 97 -0.04 -1.62 -8.99
CA GLU A 97 0.18 -1.84 -7.56
C GLU A 97 1.36 -2.77 -7.26
N ARG A 98 1.63 -3.76 -8.14
CA ARG A 98 2.77 -4.69 -7.98
C ARG A 98 4.10 -4.13 -8.46
N LEU A 99 4.06 -3.01 -9.17
CA LEU A 99 5.27 -2.38 -9.69
C LEU A 99 6.22 -2.00 -8.54
N LEU A 100 5.70 -1.55 -7.41
CA LEU A 100 6.49 -1.19 -6.24
C LEU A 100 7.27 -2.38 -5.66
N ASP A 101 6.66 -3.57 -5.61
CA ASP A 101 7.33 -4.77 -5.13
C ASP A 101 8.50 -5.18 -6.04
N ARG A 102 8.32 -5.02 -7.35
CA ARG A 102 9.38 -5.31 -8.34
C ARG A 102 10.48 -4.26 -8.41
N LEU A 103 10.21 -3.04 -7.96
CA LEU A 103 11.23 -1.97 -7.94
C LEU A 103 12.20 -2.12 -6.77
N ALA A 104 11.84 -2.82 -5.71
CA ALA A 104 12.67 -2.92 -4.51
C ALA A 104 14.09 -3.43 -4.83
N ASP A 105 14.22 -4.59 -5.47
CA ASP A 105 15.53 -5.19 -5.79
C ASP A 105 16.34 -4.37 -6.81
N PRO A 106 15.77 -3.89 -7.94
CA PRO A 106 16.48 -3.01 -8.87
C PRO A 106 17.01 -1.72 -8.25
N ILE A 107 16.34 -1.15 -7.25
CA ILE A 107 16.81 0.05 -6.55
C ILE A 107 18.17 -0.20 -5.90
N LEU A 108 18.35 -1.31 -5.18
CA LEU A 108 19.62 -1.65 -4.55
C LEU A 108 20.76 -1.83 -5.55
N GLN A 109 20.46 -2.33 -6.73
CA GLN A 109 21.44 -2.60 -7.78
C GLN A 109 21.70 -1.39 -8.67
N SER A 110 20.91 -0.32 -8.56
CA SER A 110 21.00 0.84 -9.43
C SER A 110 22.23 1.70 -9.14
N GLU A 111 23.16 1.75 -10.07
CA GLU A 111 24.31 2.68 -10.00
C GLU A 111 23.87 4.13 -10.15
N ARG A 112 22.75 4.38 -10.83
CA ARG A 112 22.22 5.75 -11.02
C ARG A 112 21.70 6.37 -9.74
N LEU A 113 21.30 5.57 -8.75
CA LEU A 113 20.80 6.04 -7.45
C LEU A 113 21.92 6.12 -6.41
N ALA A 114 23.08 5.53 -6.68
CA ALA A 114 24.22 5.63 -5.79
C ALA A 114 24.71 7.07 -5.70
N GLY A 115 24.81 7.59 -4.48
CA GLY A 115 25.31 8.95 -4.25
C GLY A 115 24.36 10.08 -4.67
N VAL A 116 23.07 9.78 -4.93
CA VAL A 116 22.06 10.78 -5.25
C VAL A 116 21.20 11.07 -4.02
N PRO A 117 21.01 12.36 -3.64
CA PRO A 117 20.05 12.70 -2.61
C PRO A 117 18.61 12.58 -3.14
N ILE A 118 17.74 11.92 -2.38
CA ILE A 118 16.32 11.73 -2.71
C ILE A 118 15.45 12.47 -1.69
N TYR A 119 14.42 13.15 -2.20
CA TYR A 119 13.45 13.86 -1.39
C TYR A 119 12.06 13.29 -1.66
N VAL A 120 11.35 12.97 -0.58
CA VAL A 120 9.97 12.45 -0.61
C VAL A 120 9.11 13.40 0.21
N ASP A 121 8.09 13.97 -0.39
CA ASP A 121 7.25 14.99 0.25
C ASP A 121 5.77 14.79 -0.13
N ASP A 122 4.87 15.45 0.63
CA ASP A 122 3.42 15.44 0.40
C ASP A 122 2.75 14.06 0.63
N PHE A 123 3.28 13.27 1.56
CA PHE A 123 2.67 12.00 1.98
C PHE A 123 2.13 12.09 3.41
N TYR A 124 0.90 11.63 3.60
CA TYR A 124 0.30 11.47 4.94
C TYR A 124 0.69 10.16 5.61
N GLY A 125 1.00 9.15 4.81
CA GLY A 125 1.41 7.84 5.27
C GLY A 125 1.96 6.98 4.15
N PHE A 126 2.57 5.84 4.50
CA PHE A 126 3.11 4.89 3.55
C PHE A 126 2.53 3.51 3.78
N THR A 127 2.18 2.83 2.69
CA THR A 127 1.82 1.41 2.72
C THR A 127 3.05 0.55 2.98
N PRO A 128 2.89 -0.71 3.41
CA PRO A 128 4.02 -1.63 3.57
C PRO A 128 4.88 -1.79 2.30
N GLN A 129 4.27 -1.75 1.12
CA GLN A 129 5.01 -1.78 -0.16
C GLN A 129 5.88 -0.54 -0.37
N GLN A 130 5.33 0.64 -0.08
CA GLN A 130 6.09 1.89 -0.15
C GLN A 130 7.23 1.91 0.88
N ILE A 131 7.00 1.42 2.10
CA ILE A 131 8.04 1.27 3.12
C ILE A 131 9.18 0.35 2.61
N ARG A 132 8.86 -0.75 1.92
CA ARG A 132 9.88 -1.62 1.31
C ARG A 132 10.74 -0.87 0.28
N VAL A 133 10.12 -0.06 -0.58
CA VAL A 133 10.84 0.78 -1.55
C VAL A 133 11.70 1.82 -0.84
N LEU A 134 11.16 2.52 0.16
CA LEU A 134 11.90 3.51 0.95
C LEU A 134 13.10 2.89 1.67
N ARG A 135 12.97 1.67 2.21
CA ARG A 135 14.08 0.90 2.76
C ARG A 135 15.22 0.75 1.74
N GLN A 136 14.91 0.35 0.52
CA GLN A 136 15.94 0.17 -0.50
C GLN A 136 16.60 1.50 -0.87
N LEU A 137 15.83 2.59 -0.90
CA LEU A 137 16.37 3.94 -1.10
C LEU A 137 17.27 4.37 0.06
N MET A 138 16.90 4.10 1.33
CA MET A 138 17.75 4.38 2.51
C MET A 138 19.11 3.70 2.42
N LEU A 139 19.15 2.49 1.84
CA LEU A 139 20.38 1.69 1.73
C LEU A 139 21.23 2.07 0.51
N ARG A 140 20.62 2.65 -0.52
CA ARG A 140 21.31 2.87 -1.80
C ARG A 140 21.71 4.30 -2.06
N THR A 141 20.92 5.27 -1.59
CA THR A 141 21.15 6.70 -1.86
C THR A 141 22.13 7.32 -0.87
N GLU A 142 22.70 8.47 -1.23
CA GLU A 142 23.54 9.24 -0.31
C GLU A 142 22.74 9.75 0.88
N GLN A 143 21.53 10.25 0.59
CA GLN A 143 20.61 10.81 1.57
C GLN A 143 19.17 10.59 1.12
N LEU A 144 18.32 10.11 2.03
CA LEU A 144 16.87 10.09 1.84
C LEU A 144 16.23 11.05 2.83
N THR A 145 15.58 12.09 2.31
CA THR A 145 14.84 13.07 3.11
C THR A 145 13.35 12.86 2.94
N ILE A 146 12.62 12.66 4.03
CA ILE A 146 11.17 12.42 4.00
C ILE A 146 10.47 13.52 4.79
N GLY A 147 9.58 14.28 4.12
CA GLY A 147 8.69 15.26 4.74
C GLY A 147 7.45 14.57 5.30
N ILE A 148 7.17 14.73 6.60
CA ILE A 148 5.99 14.20 7.27
C ILE A 148 5.32 15.30 8.07
N THR A 149 4.01 15.50 7.82
CA THR A 149 3.20 16.42 8.63
C THR A 149 2.77 15.72 9.92
N ILE A 150 3.32 16.19 11.06
CA ILE A 150 3.10 15.59 12.37
C ILE A 150 3.30 16.63 13.47
N SER A 151 2.62 16.49 14.62
CA SER A 151 2.93 17.31 15.79
C SER A 151 4.24 16.85 16.45
N GLN A 152 4.92 17.73 17.15
CA GLN A 152 6.15 17.39 17.88
C GLN A 152 5.91 16.25 18.86
N ARG A 153 4.80 16.30 19.61
CA ARG A 153 4.41 15.26 20.56
C ARG A 153 4.20 13.88 19.88
N ALA A 154 3.46 13.86 18.77
CA ALA A 154 3.23 12.63 18.04
C ALA A 154 4.52 12.07 17.42
N ALA A 155 5.47 12.92 17.01
CA ALA A 155 6.77 12.50 16.53
C ALA A 155 7.65 11.86 17.63
N GLU A 156 7.61 12.40 18.85
CA GLU A 156 8.28 11.81 20.02
C GLU A 156 7.66 10.45 20.38
N GLN A 157 6.32 10.35 20.37
CA GLN A 157 5.61 9.09 20.61
C GLN A 157 5.95 8.02 19.57
N ALA A 158 6.11 8.40 18.29
CA ALA A 158 6.52 7.50 17.22
C ALA A 158 7.90 6.88 17.47
N GLU A 159 8.85 7.66 17.97
CA GLU A 159 10.21 7.20 18.28
C GLU A 159 10.21 6.13 19.39
N TRP A 160 9.31 6.24 20.37
CA TRP A 160 9.21 5.30 21.48
C TRP A 160 8.23 4.14 21.24
N GLY A 161 7.59 4.06 20.06
CA GLY A 161 6.64 3.00 19.71
C GLY A 161 5.35 3.05 20.52
N GLN A 162 4.95 4.21 21.04
CA GLN A 162 3.71 4.35 21.79
C GLN A 162 2.50 4.21 20.87
N GLU A 163 1.57 3.31 21.22
CA GLU A 163 0.37 3.06 20.41
C GLU A 163 -0.70 4.14 20.62
N GLU A 164 -0.80 4.70 21.82
CA GLU A 164 -1.76 5.76 22.15
C GLU A 164 -1.21 7.14 21.73
N GLY A 165 -1.99 7.91 21.01
CA GLY A 165 -1.59 9.22 20.52
C GLY A 165 -2.77 10.07 20.06
N GLU A 166 -2.45 11.23 19.50
CA GLU A 166 -3.44 12.14 18.89
C GLU A 166 -4.03 11.48 17.63
N GLU A 167 -5.35 11.26 17.60
CA GLU A 167 -6.04 10.62 16.46
C GLU A 167 -5.74 11.31 15.11
N LEU A 168 -5.60 12.64 15.13
CA LEU A 168 -5.30 13.43 13.93
C LEU A 168 -3.97 13.03 13.27
N PHE A 169 -2.97 12.63 14.03
CA PHE A 169 -1.64 12.27 13.54
C PHE A 169 -1.35 10.77 13.62
N ASP A 170 -2.34 9.94 13.84
CA ASP A 170 -2.12 8.51 14.06
C ASP A 170 -1.46 7.81 12.85
N VAL A 171 -1.91 8.14 11.63
CA VAL A 171 -1.31 7.61 10.40
C VAL A 171 0.14 8.06 10.24
N SER A 172 0.43 9.37 10.44
CA SER A 172 1.79 9.92 10.37
C SER A 172 2.69 9.33 11.46
N ARG A 173 2.18 9.13 12.67
CA ARG A 173 2.89 8.53 13.79
C ARG A 173 3.28 7.08 13.49
N ARG A 174 2.35 6.24 13.03
CA ARG A 174 2.63 4.84 12.64
C ARG A 174 3.63 4.77 11.51
N THR A 175 3.48 5.65 10.51
CA THR A 175 4.40 5.74 9.37
C THR A 175 5.81 6.10 9.83
N LEU A 176 5.95 7.11 10.68
CA LEU A 176 7.23 7.53 11.23
C LEU A 176 7.87 6.42 12.08
N HIS A 177 7.08 5.74 12.91
CA HIS A 177 7.54 4.58 13.67
C HIS A 177 8.07 3.46 12.77
N ALA A 178 7.33 3.10 11.71
CA ALA A 178 7.76 2.09 10.76
C ALA A 178 9.09 2.47 10.07
N LEU A 179 9.27 3.75 9.70
CA LEU A 179 10.52 4.23 9.13
C LEU A 179 11.70 4.17 10.13
N TYR A 180 11.46 4.46 11.41
CA TYR A 180 12.49 4.31 12.45
C TYR A 180 12.90 2.84 12.65
N GLU A 181 11.95 1.92 12.69
CA GLU A 181 12.24 0.49 12.82
C GLU A 181 13.06 -0.02 11.64
N GLU A 182 12.74 0.41 10.41
CA GLU A 182 13.54 0.09 9.23
C GLU A 182 14.96 0.67 9.32
N ALA A 183 15.10 1.95 9.65
CA ALA A 183 16.42 2.58 9.78
C ALA A 183 17.26 1.91 10.88
N LYS A 184 16.66 1.56 12.01
CA LYS A 184 17.30 0.84 13.11
C LYS A 184 17.73 -0.57 12.73
N ALA A 185 16.86 -1.33 12.06
CA ALA A 185 17.15 -2.69 11.61
C ALA A 185 18.36 -2.76 10.68
N TYR A 186 18.54 -1.75 9.83
CA TYR A 186 19.63 -1.65 8.87
C TYR A 186 20.77 -0.71 9.30
N ARG A 187 20.72 -0.19 10.51
CA ARG A 187 21.74 0.72 11.11
C ARG A 187 21.96 1.99 10.28
N VAL A 188 20.90 2.51 9.67
CA VAL A 188 20.96 3.79 8.95
C VAL A 188 20.82 4.93 9.95
N PRO A 189 21.75 5.91 9.98
CA PRO A 189 21.65 7.06 10.88
C PRO A 189 20.45 7.95 10.50
N VAL A 190 19.70 8.40 11.51
CA VAL A 190 18.53 9.26 11.33
C VAL A 190 18.77 10.63 11.94
N GLN A 191 18.47 11.69 11.18
CA GLN A 191 18.46 13.06 11.66
C GLN A 191 17.02 13.62 11.55
N LYS A 192 16.56 14.28 12.61
CA LYS A 192 15.25 14.97 12.63
C LYS A 192 15.44 16.47 12.50
N THR A 193 14.60 17.11 11.70
CA THR A 193 14.52 18.56 11.61
C THR A 193 13.04 18.96 11.64
N PHE A 194 12.66 19.79 12.62
CA PHE A 194 11.34 20.38 12.66
C PHE A 194 11.34 21.72 11.91
N LEU A 195 10.47 21.82 10.92
CA LEU A 195 10.25 23.06 10.19
C LEU A 195 9.30 23.96 10.99
N ALA A 196 9.71 25.18 11.27
CA ALA A 196 8.81 26.17 11.87
C ALA A 196 7.68 26.52 10.88
N PRO A 197 6.41 26.66 11.35
CA PRO A 197 5.34 27.10 10.47
C PRO A 197 5.72 28.48 9.89
N ARG A 198 5.74 28.61 8.56
CA ARG A 198 5.83 29.91 7.92
C ARG A 198 4.62 30.73 8.38
N ARG A 199 4.81 31.77 9.16
CA ARG A 199 3.78 32.79 9.37
C ARG A 199 3.38 33.29 7.98
N GLN A 200 2.15 33.04 7.57
CA GLN A 200 1.52 33.79 6.49
C GLN A 200 1.27 35.19 7.03
N ASP A 201 2.26 36.04 6.94
CA ASP A 201 2.07 37.47 7.13
C ASP A 201 1.23 37.96 5.95
N GLY A 202 -0.03 38.29 6.22
CA GLY A 202 -0.84 39.13 5.36
C GLY A 202 -1.94 38.47 4.55
N ILE A 203 -3.02 38.04 5.19
CA ILE A 203 -4.36 38.35 4.66
C ILE A 203 -4.91 39.43 5.54
N ALA A 204 -4.62 40.68 5.18
CA ALA A 204 -5.35 41.84 5.69
C ALA A 204 -6.79 41.67 5.19
N HIS A 205 -7.72 41.32 6.09
CA HIS A 205 -9.14 41.49 5.89
C HIS A 205 -9.43 42.97 5.74
N THR A 206 -9.44 43.48 4.52
CA THR A 206 -10.14 44.70 4.19
C THR A 206 -11.63 44.39 4.18
N ALA A 207 -12.25 44.47 5.35
CA ALA A 207 -13.69 44.68 5.45
C ALA A 207 -13.97 46.12 4.98
N ARG A 208 -14.76 46.27 3.94
CA ARG A 208 -15.61 47.42 3.64
C ARG A 208 -16.94 46.89 3.13
#